data_d30d96cca137c2d83c91c2c81076beed
#
_entry.id   d30d96cca137c2d83c91c2c81076beed
#
_cell.length_a   1.000
_cell.length_b   1.000
_cell.length_c   1.000
_cell.angle_alpha   90.00
_cell.angle_beta   90.00
_cell.angle_gamma   90.00
#
_symmetry.space_group_name_H-M   'P 1'
#
loop_
_entity.id
_entity.type
_entity.pdbx_description
1 polymer ?
#
loop_
_entity_poly.entity_id
_entity_poly.type
_entity_poly.pdbx_seq_one_letter_code
_entity_poly.pdbx_strand_id
1 'polypeptide(L)'
;MKNTIRIPNATSGGYLECGEKGVFDASYPGSKTRRGRVQGVLGNILPGLMCGTQNLILIDTIMETTSEIKQRPEGKGWCWDENNGKWFRIRKLTPRECFRLMDVRDSDFEKLLATDSCDKNGNHKRAISDSQLYKMAGNSIVVSCLDLIFENLFFPQKREGELF
;
A
#
# COMPACT_ATOMS: atom_id res chain seq x y z
N MET A 1 -24.81 4.98 0.10
CA MET A 1 -24.11 4.07 1.05
C MET A 1 -22.64 4.09 0.72
N LYS A 2 -21.73 4.12 1.72
CA LYS A 2 -20.29 4.04 1.44
C LYS A 2 -19.96 2.63 0.96
N ASN A 3 -19.25 2.54 -0.15
CA ASN A 3 -18.82 1.28 -0.76
C ASN A 3 -17.57 0.80 -0.02
N THR A 4 -17.74 0.13 1.11
CA THR A 4 -16.65 -0.32 1.99
C THR A 4 -16.77 -1.81 2.29
N ILE A 5 -15.66 -2.46 2.58
CA ILE A 5 -15.58 -3.81 3.14
C ILE A 5 -15.02 -3.77 4.55
N ARG A 6 -15.36 -4.76 5.37
CA ARG A 6 -14.89 -4.87 6.75
C ARG A 6 -13.65 -5.74 6.82
N ILE A 7 -12.56 -5.16 7.31
CA ILE A 7 -11.29 -5.86 7.53
C ILE A 7 -11.14 -6.13 9.03
N PRO A 8 -11.00 -7.39 9.47
CA PRO A 8 -10.81 -7.73 10.87
C PRO A 8 -9.64 -6.95 11.51
N ASN A 9 -9.88 -6.37 12.67
CA ASN A 9 -8.89 -5.57 13.39
C ASN A 9 -9.12 -5.67 14.91
N ALA A 10 -8.06 -5.53 15.70
CA ALA A 10 -8.11 -5.56 17.15
C ALA A 10 -8.59 -4.21 17.75
N THR A 11 -9.67 -3.68 17.25
CA THR A 11 -10.40 -2.52 17.78
C THR A 11 -11.60 -2.98 18.59
N SER A 12 -12.22 -2.08 19.33
CA SER A 12 -13.46 -2.36 20.10
C SER A 12 -14.59 -2.89 19.21
N GLY A 13 -14.67 -2.42 17.96
CA GLY A 13 -15.64 -2.90 16.97
C GLY A 13 -15.23 -4.19 16.24
N GLY A 14 -14.02 -4.71 16.48
CA GLY A 14 -13.52 -5.95 15.87
C GLY A 14 -13.11 -5.80 14.38
N TYR A 15 -13.37 -4.68 13.74
CA TYR A 15 -13.05 -4.43 12.34
C TYR A 15 -12.78 -2.95 12.05
N LEU A 16 -12.19 -2.70 10.91
CA LEU A 16 -12.09 -1.39 10.27
C LEU A 16 -12.69 -1.46 8.87
N GLU A 17 -13.29 -0.36 8.42
CA GLU A 17 -13.84 -0.27 7.08
C GLU A 17 -12.76 0.19 6.09
N CYS A 18 -12.70 -0.46 4.94
CA CYS A 18 -11.78 -0.15 3.86
C CYS A 18 -12.59 0.03 2.56
N GLY A 19 -12.43 1.16 1.91
CA GLY A 19 -13.14 1.48 0.67
C GLY A 19 -12.37 1.05 -0.57
N GLU A 20 -12.98 1.26 -1.72
CA GLU A 20 -12.33 1.10 -3.02
C GLU A 20 -11.07 1.98 -3.08
N LYS A 21 -10.00 1.47 -3.69
CA LYS A 21 -8.64 2.05 -3.70
C LYS A 21 -8.00 2.17 -2.31
N GLY A 22 -8.64 1.64 -1.27
CA GLY A 22 -8.04 1.53 0.05
C GLY A 22 -7.01 0.41 0.13
N VAL A 23 -6.03 0.57 1.02
CA VAL A 23 -4.95 -0.40 1.25
C VAL A 23 -5.06 -0.94 2.67
N PHE A 24 -4.85 -2.22 2.85
CA PHE A 24 -4.77 -2.84 4.17
C PHE A 24 -3.62 -3.84 4.27
N ASP A 25 -3.12 -4.02 5.48
CA ASP A 25 -2.09 -5.01 5.79
C ASP A 25 -2.75 -6.35 6.11
N ALA A 26 -2.60 -7.31 5.21
CA ALA A 26 -3.09 -8.68 5.37
C ALA A 26 -2.12 -9.60 6.15
N SER A 27 -1.00 -9.08 6.68
CA SER A 27 -0.12 -9.84 7.55
C SER A 27 -0.84 -10.22 8.84
N TYR A 28 -0.69 -11.46 9.26
CA TYR A 28 -1.27 -11.97 10.52
C TYR A 28 -2.79 -11.71 10.66
N PRO A 29 -3.62 -12.23 9.75
CA PRO A 29 -5.07 -11.95 9.73
C PRO A 29 -5.79 -12.34 11.02
N GLY A 30 -5.28 -13.32 11.77
CA GLY A 30 -5.82 -13.76 13.07
C GLY A 30 -5.31 -13.01 14.30
N SER A 31 -4.52 -11.94 14.15
CA SER A 31 -3.96 -11.22 15.30
C SER A 31 -5.03 -10.50 16.11
N LYS A 32 -5.11 -10.81 17.40
CA LYS A 32 -6.03 -10.16 18.36
C LYS A 32 -5.48 -8.85 18.94
N THR A 33 -4.21 -8.54 18.69
CA THR A 33 -3.53 -7.38 19.28
C THR A 33 -3.19 -6.30 18.26
N ARG A 34 -3.14 -6.63 16.97
CA ARG A 34 -2.72 -5.73 15.91
C ARG A 34 -3.81 -4.72 15.56
N ARG A 35 -3.47 -3.44 15.56
CA ARG A 35 -4.35 -2.30 15.27
C ARG A 35 -3.81 -1.48 14.10
N GLY A 36 -4.68 -0.65 13.49
CA GLY A 36 -4.25 0.27 12.44
C GLY A 36 -3.85 -0.40 11.14
N ARG A 37 -4.46 -1.53 10.80
CA ARG A 37 -4.12 -2.35 9.62
C ARG A 37 -4.70 -1.83 8.30
N VAL A 38 -5.55 -0.84 8.37
CA VAL A 38 -6.30 -0.31 7.22
C VAL A 38 -5.97 1.16 7.09
N GLN A 39 -5.61 1.57 5.89
CA GLN A 39 -5.64 2.97 5.52
C GLN A 39 -7.11 3.37 5.45
N GLY A 40 -7.57 4.05 6.49
CA GLY A 40 -8.98 4.35 6.68
C GLY A 40 -9.50 5.35 5.65
N VAL A 41 -10.80 5.29 5.44
CA VAL A 41 -11.58 6.30 4.71
C VAL A 41 -11.47 7.69 5.36
N LEU A 42 -10.96 7.77 6.59
CA LEU A 42 -10.85 8.96 7.42
C LEU A 42 -9.42 9.43 7.71
N GLY A 43 -8.40 8.75 7.21
CA GLY A 43 -7.02 9.15 7.42
C GLY A 43 -6.10 8.47 6.41
N ASN A 44 -5.32 9.25 5.72
CA ASN A 44 -4.38 8.81 4.67
C ASN A 44 -3.11 8.14 5.26
N ILE A 45 -3.22 7.42 6.39
CA ILE A 45 -2.09 6.76 7.00
C ILE A 45 -2.01 5.33 6.48
N LEU A 46 -1.02 5.06 5.67
CA LEU A 46 -0.68 3.71 5.24
C LEU A 46 -0.04 2.93 6.39
N PRO A 47 -0.35 1.63 6.51
CA PRO A 47 0.48 0.74 7.31
C PRO A 47 1.92 0.82 6.79
N GLY A 48 2.91 0.95 7.69
CA GLY A 48 4.30 1.13 7.31
C GLY A 48 4.81 0.05 6.36
N LEU A 49 5.53 0.48 5.33
CA LEU A 49 6.28 -0.44 4.46
C LEU A 49 7.43 -1.05 5.28
N MET A 50 7.48 -2.37 5.36
CA MET A 50 8.56 -3.08 6.06
C MET A 50 9.40 -3.91 5.09
N CYS A 51 10.67 -4.11 5.42
CA CYS A 51 11.52 -5.06 4.70
C CYS A 51 11.04 -6.48 4.92
N GLY A 52 10.63 -7.14 3.87
CA GLY A 52 10.23 -8.54 3.95
C GLY A 52 8.91 -8.84 3.28
N THR A 53 8.28 -9.92 3.68
CA THR A 53 7.02 -10.40 3.13
C THR A 53 5.87 -9.45 3.50
N GLN A 54 5.71 -8.39 2.75
CA GLN A 54 4.58 -7.50 2.96
C GLN A 54 3.37 -7.99 2.20
N ASN A 55 2.30 -8.06 2.97
CA ASN A 55 0.99 -8.37 2.47
C ASN A 55 0.12 -7.12 2.43
N LEU A 56 0.64 -6.00 1.90
CA LEU A 56 -0.18 -4.85 1.58
C LEU A 56 -1.07 -5.18 0.39
N ILE A 57 -2.35 -5.14 0.65
CA ILE A 57 -3.39 -5.48 -0.30
C ILE A 57 -4.18 -4.24 -0.63
N LEU A 58 -4.33 -3.96 -1.91
CA LEU A 58 -5.19 -2.92 -2.45
C LEU A 58 -6.55 -3.51 -2.79
N ILE A 59 -7.62 -2.84 -2.38
CA ILE A 59 -8.96 -3.09 -2.88
C ILE A 59 -9.08 -2.36 -4.22
N ASP A 60 -9.02 -3.13 -5.30
CA ASP A 60 -9.00 -2.56 -6.65
C ASP A 60 -10.38 -2.08 -7.10
N THR A 61 -11.41 -2.90 -6.86
CA THR A 61 -12.78 -2.62 -7.29
C THR A 61 -13.77 -3.27 -6.34
N ILE A 62 -14.88 -2.59 -6.06
CA ILE A 62 -16.03 -3.13 -5.33
C ILE A 62 -17.23 -3.11 -6.27
N MET A 63 -17.85 -4.27 -6.51
CA MET A 63 -19.04 -4.40 -7.33
C MET A 63 -20.28 -4.48 -6.45
N GLU A 64 -21.22 -3.58 -6.69
CA GLU A 64 -22.56 -3.69 -6.12
C GLU A 64 -23.30 -4.85 -6.79
N THR A 65 -23.79 -5.77 -5.98
CA THR A 65 -24.55 -6.91 -6.48
C THR A 65 -26.01 -6.56 -6.45
N THR A 66 -26.62 -6.45 -7.61
CA THR A 66 -28.08 -6.56 -7.72
C THR A 66 -28.48 -7.99 -7.43
N SER A 67 -29.65 -8.20 -6.85
CA SER A 67 -30.17 -9.47 -6.28
C SER A 67 -30.07 -10.72 -7.20
N GLU A 68 -29.73 -10.54 -8.46
CA GLU A 68 -29.66 -11.59 -9.48
C GLU A 68 -28.26 -12.12 -9.78
N ILE A 69 -27.19 -11.41 -9.38
CA ILE A 69 -25.81 -11.78 -9.75
C ILE A 69 -25.03 -12.27 -8.51
N LYS A 70 -25.30 -13.47 -8.05
CA LYS A 70 -24.44 -14.19 -7.09
C LYS A 70 -23.21 -14.86 -7.73
N GLN A 71 -23.10 -14.83 -9.05
CA GLN A 71 -21.98 -15.43 -9.77
C GLN A 71 -20.69 -14.65 -9.54
N ARG A 72 -19.62 -15.35 -9.26
CA ARG A 72 -18.28 -14.78 -9.13
C ARG A 72 -17.90 -14.11 -10.45
N PRO A 73 -17.46 -12.84 -10.44
CA PRO A 73 -16.94 -12.18 -11.63
C PRO A 73 -15.71 -12.91 -12.18
N GLU A 74 -15.51 -12.82 -13.49
CA GLU A 74 -14.34 -13.45 -14.13
C GLU A 74 -13.02 -12.81 -13.68
N GLY A 75 -12.00 -13.65 -13.57
CA GLY A 75 -10.64 -13.23 -13.22
C GLY A 75 -10.20 -13.63 -11.83
N LYS A 76 -8.93 -13.31 -11.52
CA LYS A 76 -8.30 -13.63 -10.23
C LYS A 76 -8.50 -12.50 -9.22
N GLY A 77 -8.45 -12.84 -7.93
CA GLY A 77 -8.47 -11.87 -6.84
C GLY A 77 -9.87 -11.42 -6.39
N TRP A 78 -10.95 -12.00 -6.90
CA TRP A 78 -12.30 -11.74 -6.44
C TRP A 78 -12.62 -12.49 -5.15
N CYS A 79 -13.13 -11.77 -4.17
CA CYS A 79 -13.60 -12.27 -2.87
C CYS A 79 -15.04 -11.80 -2.63
N TRP A 80 -15.79 -12.62 -1.92
CA TRP A 80 -17.16 -12.30 -1.53
C TRP A 80 -17.19 -11.76 -0.10
N ASP A 81 -17.88 -10.64 0.10
CA ASP A 81 -18.17 -10.09 1.43
C ASP A 81 -19.59 -10.48 1.83
N GLU A 82 -19.71 -11.45 2.72
CA GLU A 82 -21.00 -11.96 3.21
C GLU A 82 -21.81 -10.91 3.97
N ASN A 83 -21.12 -9.99 4.65
CA ASN A 83 -21.77 -8.97 5.48
C ASN A 83 -22.51 -7.90 4.64
N ASN A 84 -21.93 -7.56 3.49
CA ASN A 84 -22.46 -6.50 2.62
C ASN A 84 -23.06 -7.05 1.31
N GLY A 85 -22.95 -8.36 1.05
CA GLY A 85 -23.45 -8.98 -0.16
C GLY A 85 -22.80 -8.43 -1.43
N LYS A 86 -21.48 -8.19 -1.39
CA LYS A 86 -20.74 -7.56 -2.49
C LYS A 86 -19.54 -8.38 -2.90
N TRP A 87 -19.21 -8.34 -4.18
CA TRP A 87 -17.94 -8.81 -4.69
C TRP A 87 -16.91 -7.71 -4.64
N PHE A 88 -15.70 -8.02 -4.17
CA PHE A 88 -14.58 -7.10 -4.22
C PHE A 88 -13.34 -7.80 -4.77
N ARG A 89 -12.53 -7.04 -5.50
CA ARG A 89 -11.29 -7.52 -6.08
C ARG A 89 -10.12 -6.97 -5.29
N ILE A 90 -9.21 -7.87 -4.93
CA ILE A 90 -7.97 -7.52 -4.23
C ILE A 90 -6.75 -7.88 -5.06
N ARG A 91 -5.69 -7.08 -4.91
CA ARG A 91 -4.36 -7.37 -5.45
C ARG A 91 -3.26 -6.82 -4.56
N LYS A 92 -2.08 -7.35 -4.69
CA LYS A 92 -0.89 -6.74 -4.06
C LYS A 92 -0.55 -5.42 -4.73
N LEU A 93 0.06 -4.51 -3.98
CA LEU A 93 0.71 -3.35 -4.56
C LEU A 93 1.85 -3.78 -5.48
N THR A 94 2.03 -3.08 -6.57
CA THR A 94 3.18 -3.26 -7.46
C THR A 94 4.43 -2.60 -6.87
N PRO A 95 5.66 -3.00 -7.26
CA PRO A 95 6.87 -2.32 -6.83
C PRO A 95 6.83 -0.81 -7.10
N ARG A 96 6.36 -0.39 -8.29
CA ARG A 96 6.21 1.02 -8.64
C ARG A 96 5.29 1.78 -7.67
N GLU A 97 4.16 1.20 -7.32
CA GLU A 97 3.25 1.80 -6.33
C GLU A 97 3.93 1.92 -4.96
N CYS A 98 4.72 0.93 -4.55
CA CYS A 98 5.49 1.01 -3.32
C CYS A 98 6.53 2.15 -3.35
N PHE A 99 7.23 2.35 -4.47
CA PHE A 99 8.17 3.46 -4.62
C PHE A 99 7.47 4.83 -4.63
N ARG A 100 6.31 4.95 -5.29
CA ARG A 100 5.48 6.17 -5.23
C ARG A 100 5.03 6.50 -3.81
N LEU A 101 4.73 5.48 -2.98
CA LEU A 101 4.40 5.68 -1.57
C LEU A 101 5.59 6.20 -0.75
N MET A 102 6.82 5.98 -1.22
CA MET A 102 8.04 6.53 -0.64
C MET A 102 8.43 7.88 -1.28
N ASP A 103 7.53 8.45 -2.09
CA ASP A 103 7.70 9.71 -2.81
C ASP A 103 8.91 9.70 -3.77
N VAL A 104 9.24 8.54 -4.31
CA VAL A 104 10.23 8.39 -5.37
C VAL A 104 9.59 8.65 -6.72
N ARG A 105 10.17 9.55 -7.50
CA ARG A 105 9.65 9.91 -8.82
C ARG A 105 9.72 8.72 -9.78
N ASP A 106 8.73 8.62 -10.66
CA ASP A 106 8.69 7.56 -11.68
C ASP A 106 9.95 7.55 -12.58
N SER A 107 10.51 8.73 -12.89
CA SER A 107 11.75 8.84 -13.66
C SER A 107 12.94 8.15 -12.99
N ASP A 108 13.01 8.18 -11.66
CA ASP A 108 14.08 7.53 -10.91
C ASP A 108 13.81 6.02 -10.76
N PHE A 109 12.55 5.63 -10.64
CA PHE A 109 12.15 4.23 -10.69
C PHE A 109 12.47 3.59 -12.05
N GLU A 110 12.23 4.30 -13.17
CA GLU A 110 12.57 3.81 -14.51
C GLU A 110 14.09 3.59 -14.67
N LYS A 111 14.94 4.44 -14.07
CA LYS A 111 16.40 4.21 -14.06
C LYS A 111 16.77 2.90 -13.38
N LEU A 112 16.08 2.54 -12.29
CA LEU A 112 16.29 1.25 -11.63
C LEU A 112 15.88 0.07 -12.51
N LEU A 113 14.78 0.20 -13.26
CA LEU A 113 14.32 -0.83 -14.19
C LEU A 113 15.23 -0.96 -15.41
N ALA A 114 15.81 0.16 -15.87
CA ALA A 114 16.75 0.19 -16.99
C ALA A 114 18.12 -0.38 -16.64
N THR A 115 18.41 -0.63 -15.36
CA THR A 115 19.64 -1.30 -14.95
C THR A 115 19.64 -2.72 -15.49
N ASP A 116 20.57 -2.97 -16.39
CA ASP A 116 20.67 -4.24 -17.10
C ASP A 116 21.79 -5.11 -16.52
N SER A 117 21.63 -6.41 -16.61
CA SER A 117 22.66 -7.39 -16.29
C SER A 117 22.77 -8.40 -17.43
N CYS A 118 23.99 -8.81 -17.69
CA CYS A 118 24.27 -9.85 -18.67
C CYS A 118 24.48 -11.18 -17.95
N ASP A 119 23.83 -12.24 -18.40
CA ASP A 119 24.10 -13.58 -17.90
C ASP A 119 25.39 -14.14 -18.55
N LYS A 120 25.83 -15.33 -18.10
CA LYS A 120 27.02 -16.01 -18.61
C LYS A 120 26.93 -16.34 -20.09
N ASN A 121 25.73 -16.32 -20.68
CA ASN A 121 25.45 -16.62 -22.07
C ASN A 121 25.27 -15.36 -22.93
N GLY A 122 25.47 -14.17 -22.36
CA GLY A 122 25.33 -12.90 -23.06
C GLY A 122 23.89 -12.39 -23.17
N ASN A 123 22.90 -13.04 -22.53
CA ASN A 123 21.52 -12.58 -22.58
C ASN A 123 21.30 -11.43 -21.59
N HIS A 124 20.71 -10.34 -22.07
CA HIS A 124 20.34 -9.20 -21.25
C HIS A 124 19.07 -9.50 -20.47
N LYS A 125 19.08 -9.18 -19.20
CA LYS A 125 17.91 -9.26 -18.32
C LYS A 125 17.94 -8.13 -17.30
N ARG A 126 16.79 -7.77 -16.79
CA ARG A 126 16.69 -6.79 -15.71
C ARG A 126 17.54 -7.22 -14.51
N ALA A 127 18.47 -6.36 -14.07
CA ALA A 127 19.39 -6.66 -12.97
C ALA A 127 18.67 -6.81 -11.63
N ILE A 128 17.60 -6.04 -11.40
CA ILE A 128 16.87 -5.97 -10.12
C ILE A 128 15.54 -6.69 -10.23
N SER A 129 15.34 -7.72 -9.42
CA SER A 129 14.06 -8.45 -9.35
C SER A 129 12.98 -7.68 -8.61
N ASP A 130 11.70 -8.03 -8.82
CA ASP A 130 10.60 -7.42 -8.07
C ASP A 130 10.75 -7.59 -6.57
N SER A 131 11.24 -8.75 -6.11
CA SER A 131 11.51 -9.00 -4.70
C SER A 131 12.56 -8.05 -4.11
N GLN A 132 13.58 -7.72 -4.90
CA GLN A 132 14.58 -6.72 -4.50
C GLN A 132 13.99 -5.31 -4.48
N LEU A 133 13.17 -4.96 -5.48
CA LEU A 133 12.48 -3.68 -5.51
C LEU A 133 11.58 -3.50 -4.27
N TYR A 134 10.80 -4.51 -3.88
CA TYR A 134 10.00 -4.43 -2.65
C TYR A 134 10.87 -4.22 -1.40
N LYS A 135 12.02 -4.91 -1.30
CA LYS A 135 12.96 -4.71 -0.20
C LYS A 135 13.54 -3.30 -0.19
N MET A 136 13.90 -2.78 -1.35
CA MET A 136 14.42 -1.41 -1.49
C MET A 136 13.40 -0.39 -1.03
N ALA A 137 12.15 -0.49 -1.49
CA ALA A 137 11.07 0.39 -1.05
C ALA A 137 10.88 0.32 0.47
N GLY A 138 10.86 -0.88 1.07
CA GLY A 138 10.69 -1.05 2.51
C GLY A 138 11.88 -0.60 3.36
N ASN A 139 13.08 -0.53 2.82
CA ASN A 139 14.28 -0.01 3.47
C ASN A 139 14.46 1.51 3.32
N SER A 140 13.67 2.10 2.45
CA SER A 140 13.76 3.51 2.10
C SER A 140 13.05 4.38 3.16
N ILE A 141 13.42 5.63 3.23
CA ILE A 141 12.71 6.66 3.98
C ILE A 141 11.91 7.49 2.96
N VAL A 142 10.73 7.95 3.35
CA VAL A 142 9.90 8.81 2.50
C VAL A 142 10.67 10.09 2.19
N VAL A 143 10.91 10.37 0.90
CA VAL A 143 11.78 11.46 0.45
C VAL A 143 11.30 12.81 0.96
N SER A 144 10.02 13.12 0.83
CA SER A 144 9.45 14.38 1.33
C SER A 144 9.57 14.55 2.85
N CYS A 145 9.57 13.46 3.61
CA CYS A 145 9.84 13.54 5.06
C CYS A 145 11.28 13.95 5.35
N LEU A 146 12.24 13.44 4.59
CA LEU A 146 13.64 13.83 4.71
C LEU A 146 13.83 15.29 4.33
N ASP A 147 13.23 15.72 3.23
CA ASP A 147 13.29 17.12 2.79
C ASP A 147 12.77 18.07 3.87
N LEU A 148 11.61 17.77 4.45
CA LEU A 148 11.05 18.55 5.57
C LEU A 148 11.95 18.57 6.81
N ILE A 149 12.58 17.45 7.14
CA ILE A 149 13.53 17.38 8.27
C ILE A 149 14.74 18.25 7.98
N PHE A 150 15.31 18.17 6.77
CA PHE A 150 16.47 18.96 6.39
C PHE A 150 16.15 20.46 6.26
N GLU A 151 15.00 20.80 5.71
CA GLU A 151 14.54 22.19 5.68
C GLU A 151 14.44 22.78 7.10
N ASN A 152 13.83 22.06 8.03
CA ASN A 152 13.72 22.53 9.42
C ASN A 152 15.08 22.55 10.14
N LEU A 153 16.00 21.65 9.80
CA LEU A 153 17.31 21.59 10.45
C LEU A 153 18.27 22.68 9.95
N PHE A 154 18.29 22.89 8.62
CA PHE A 154 19.26 23.81 8.00
C PHE A 154 18.70 25.20 7.73
N PHE A 155 17.37 25.32 7.56
CA PHE A 155 16.66 26.55 7.32
C PHE A 155 15.48 26.70 8.30
N PRO A 156 15.75 26.80 9.61
CA PRO A 156 14.68 26.92 10.58
C PRO A 156 13.84 28.17 10.26
N GLN A 157 12.58 27.95 9.90
CA GLN A 157 11.62 29.03 9.75
C GLN A 157 11.48 29.72 11.11
N LYS A 158 11.75 31.03 11.17
CA LYS A 158 11.41 31.83 12.36
C LYS A 158 9.91 31.69 12.58
N ARG A 159 9.50 30.93 13.59
CA ARG A 159 8.11 30.93 14.03
C ARG A 159 7.80 32.31 14.53
N GLU A 160 7.03 33.10 13.77
CA GLU A 160 6.45 34.35 14.27
C GLU A 160 5.55 33.98 15.44
N GLY A 161 5.97 34.29 16.66
CA GLY A 161 5.16 34.08 17.85
C GLY A 161 5.88 33.59 19.11
N GLU A 162 7.15 33.23 19.08
CA GLU A 162 7.89 33.02 20.34
C GLU A 162 8.45 34.35 20.84
N LEU A 163 7.59 35.07 21.55
CA LEU A 163 7.96 36.12 22.48
C LEU A 163 8.46 35.45 23.77
N PHE A 164 9.79 35.55 23.99
CA PHE A 164 10.40 35.62 25.32
C PHE A 164 11.40 36.75 25.34
#